data_65d2a5ee6bfea1f34e4f57ba1ac51511
#
_entry.id   65d2a5ee6bfea1f34e4f57ba1ac51511
#
_cell.length_a   1.000
_cell.length_b   1.000
_cell.length_c   1.000
_cell.angle_alpha   90.00
_cell.angle_beta   90.00
_cell.angle_gamma   90.00
#
_symmetry.space_group_name_H-M   'P 1'
#
loop_
_entity.id
_entity.type
_entity.pdbx_description
1 polymer ?
#
loop_
_entity_poly.entity_id
_entity_poly.type
_entity_poly.pdbx_seq_one_letter_code
_entity_poly.pdbx_strand_id
1 'polypeptide(L)'
;MAHTTKSLAVGGIVSAGLLLTAPLAGAAPSADAVDAINAHYEALGSVRSTLGSPVSDIYEVPGGAERDYVGGSIYFSATTGAKALYGPVLDRYQALGGPGGELGFPVTDEVDAGNGVAHVADFSQPGGAAIYWSPQWGAVVVNGPVLQTYRNAGGAIGPFSYPSADTTTVDGVQTGTFIGPRGTRIAWSAATGVSTVPATLAATLPSAKDSAAQSVRRSQWWWIPAALAAVLAVVTTVRLTLRRVRRAHSAQEAPHPPGDRTEPRALFTHEDTFNGLAPR
;
A
#
# COMPACT_ATOMS: atom_id res chain seq x y z
N MET A 1 -64.92 63.96 18.40
CA MET A 1 -64.90 62.75 17.57
C MET A 1 -63.61 62.01 17.94
N ALA A 2 -63.82 60.96 18.71
CA ALA A 2 -62.66 60.15 19.22
C ALA A 2 -62.52 58.90 18.37
N HIS A 3 -61.39 58.68 17.82
CA HIS A 3 -60.99 57.41 17.16
C HIS A 3 -60.06 56.64 18.06
N THR A 4 -60.60 55.52 18.58
CA THR A 4 -59.90 54.55 19.40
C THR A 4 -59.22 53.57 18.49
N THR A 5 -57.88 53.56 18.51
CA THR A 5 -57.07 52.53 17.81
C THR A 5 -56.71 51.40 18.78
N LYS A 6 -57.19 50.19 18.48
CA LYS A 6 -56.85 48.96 19.21
C LYS A 6 -55.50 48.44 18.72
N SER A 7 -54.52 48.36 19.57
CA SER A 7 -53.25 47.66 19.30
C SER A 7 -53.39 46.16 19.58
N LEU A 8 -53.16 45.32 18.55
CA LEU A 8 -53.02 43.87 18.71
C LEU A 8 -51.53 43.59 19.04
N ALA A 9 -51.29 43.01 20.19
CA ALA A 9 -49.99 42.45 20.54
C ALA A 9 -49.88 41.03 19.94
N VAL A 10 -48.94 40.85 18.99
CA VAL A 10 -48.54 39.55 18.47
C VAL A 10 -47.42 39.05 19.32
N GLY A 11 -47.67 38.05 20.16
CA GLY A 11 -46.68 37.32 20.93
C GLY A 11 -45.90 36.36 20.02
N GLY A 12 -44.66 36.70 19.71
CA GLY A 12 -43.72 35.82 19.03
C GLY A 12 -43.11 34.82 19.98
N ILE A 13 -43.39 33.55 19.78
CA ILE A 13 -42.72 32.44 20.46
C ILE A 13 -41.37 32.24 19.77
N VAL A 14 -40.28 32.65 20.43
CA VAL A 14 -38.93 32.34 19.99
C VAL A 14 -38.60 30.90 20.47
N SER A 15 -38.75 29.94 19.57
CA SER A 15 -38.26 28.58 19.79
C SER A 15 -36.75 28.58 19.62
N ALA A 16 -35.99 28.59 20.72
CA ALA A 16 -34.57 28.35 20.72
C ALA A 16 -34.29 26.89 20.36
N GLY A 17 -34.05 26.63 19.09
CA GLY A 17 -33.56 25.32 18.62
C GLY A 17 -32.15 25.07 19.16
N LEU A 18 -32.01 24.18 20.13
CA LEU A 18 -30.73 23.67 20.59
C LEU A 18 -30.17 22.76 19.49
N LEU A 19 -29.27 23.29 18.64
CA LEU A 19 -28.49 22.50 17.71
C LEU A 19 -27.51 21.68 18.53
N LEU A 20 -27.86 20.44 18.85
CA LEU A 20 -26.87 19.44 19.29
C LEU A 20 -25.96 19.16 18.10
N THR A 21 -24.78 19.80 18.08
CA THR A 21 -23.66 19.34 17.25
C THR A 21 -23.16 18.04 17.88
N ALA A 22 -23.69 16.89 17.41
CA ALA A 22 -23.03 15.63 17.68
C ALA A 22 -21.59 15.72 17.12
N PRO A 23 -20.55 15.27 17.86
CA PRO A 23 -19.25 15.11 17.27
C PRO A 23 -19.39 14.16 16.08
N LEU A 24 -18.90 14.55 14.90
CA LEU A 24 -18.73 13.61 13.80
C LEU A 24 -17.75 12.56 14.32
N ALA A 25 -18.29 11.41 14.75
CA ALA A 25 -17.46 10.23 14.89
C ALA A 25 -16.84 9.98 13.51
N GLY A 26 -15.52 10.01 13.41
CA GLY A 26 -14.82 9.64 12.19
C GLY A 26 -15.33 8.28 11.75
N ALA A 27 -15.56 8.10 10.46
CA ALA A 27 -15.98 6.82 9.94
C ALA A 27 -14.90 5.77 10.30
N ALA A 28 -15.32 4.54 10.58
CA ALA A 28 -14.36 3.48 10.82
C ALA A 28 -13.69 3.10 9.49
N PRO A 29 -12.36 2.83 9.48
CA PRO A 29 -11.66 2.43 8.27
C PRO A 29 -12.28 1.18 7.65
N SER A 30 -12.27 1.13 6.31
CA SER A 30 -12.82 -0.03 5.58
C SER A 30 -12.08 -1.31 5.93
N ALA A 31 -12.75 -2.47 5.85
CA ALA A 31 -12.10 -3.78 6.08
C ALA A 31 -10.90 -3.96 5.15
N ASP A 32 -11.01 -3.57 3.88
CA ASP A 32 -9.91 -3.65 2.90
C ASP A 32 -8.69 -2.81 3.33
N ALA A 33 -8.90 -1.64 3.92
CA ALA A 33 -7.82 -0.80 4.43
C ALA A 33 -7.12 -1.46 5.62
N VAL A 34 -7.90 -2.02 6.54
CA VAL A 34 -7.39 -2.73 7.72
C VAL A 34 -6.55 -3.93 7.31
N ASP A 35 -7.07 -4.75 6.40
CA ASP A 35 -6.38 -5.95 5.92
C ASP A 35 -5.10 -5.58 5.15
N ALA A 36 -5.17 -4.58 4.26
CA ALA A 36 -4.02 -4.14 3.47
C ALA A 36 -2.89 -3.56 4.34
N ILE A 37 -3.21 -2.70 5.31
CA ILE A 37 -2.22 -2.12 6.22
C ILE A 37 -1.57 -3.20 7.08
N ASN A 38 -2.36 -4.12 7.66
CA ASN A 38 -1.83 -5.20 8.48
C ASN A 38 -0.96 -6.16 7.66
N ALA A 39 -1.41 -6.58 6.48
CA ALA A 39 -0.64 -7.45 5.59
C ALA A 39 0.68 -6.79 5.15
N HIS A 40 0.66 -5.49 4.85
CA HIS A 40 1.87 -4.76 4.48
C HIS A 40 2.85 -4.64 5.64
N TYR A 41 2.36 -4.35 6.85
CA TYR A 41 3.17 -4.32 8.06
C TYR A 41 3.85 -5.67 8.34
N GLU A 42 3.12 -6.78 8.18
CA GLU A 42 3.66 -8.13 8.33
C GLU A 42 4.73 -8.42 7.27
N ALA A 43 4.49 -8.04 6.02
CA ALA A 43 5.44 -8.22 4.91
C ALA A 43 6.75 -7.45 5.12
N LEU A 44 6.70 -6.28 5.77
CA LEU A 44 7.87 -5.49 6.15
C LEU A 44 8.65 -6.05 7.36
N GLY A 45 8.10 -7.05 8.07
CA GLY A 45 8.75 -7.69 9.22
C GLY A 45 8.20 -7.27 10.58
N SER A 46 7.04 -6.61 10.61
CA SER A 46 6.30 -6.22 11.83
C SER A 46 7.18 -5.40 12.78
N VAL A 47 7.14 -5.71 14.08
CA VAL A 47 7.90 -5.00 15.13
C VAL A 47 9.43 -5.01 14.94
N ARG A 48 9.94 -5.91 14.10
CA ARG A 48 11.38 -5.99 13.77
C ARG A 48 11.79 -5.14 12.58
N SER A 49 10.82 -4.56 11.87
CA SER A 49 11.07 -3.62 10.77
C SER A 49 11.47 -2.23 11.29
N THR A 50 11.85 -1.35 10.38
CA THR A 50 12.09 0.08 10.69
C THR A 50 10.86 0.77 11.29
N LEU A 51 9.64 0.29 10.98
CA LEU A 51 8.41 0.82 11.57
C LEU A 51 8.34 0.60 13.09
N GLY A 52 8.81 -0.55 13.60
CA GLY A 52 8.67 -0.89 15.00
C GLY A 52 7.23 -1.20 15.38
N SER A 53 6.86 -0.95 16.65
CA SER A 53 5.51 -1.21 17.17
C SER A 53 4.50 -0.15 16.70
N PRO A 54 3.22 -0.53 16.48
CA PRO A 54 2.17 0.44 16.23
C PRO A 54 1.95 1.34 17.47
N VAL A 55 1.66 2.61 17.23
CA VAL A 55 1.36 3.62 18.25
C VAL A 55 -0.04 4.19 18.13
N SER A 56 -0.75 3.88 17.04
CA SER A 56 -2.17 4.20 16.84
C SER A 56 -2.96 2.97 16.42
N ASP A 57 -4.29 3.05 16.52
CA ASP A 57 -5.19 2.23 15.72
C ASP A 57 -5.12 2.67 14.26
N ILE A 58 -5.70 1.88 13.35
CA ILE A 58 -5.90 2.32 11.95
C ILE A 58 -7.05 3.32 11.96
N TYR A 59 -6.85 4.47 11.33
CA TYR A 59 -7.84 5.55 11.27
C TYR A 59 -8.02 6.06 9.84
N GLU A 60 -9.18 6.64 9.55
CA GLU A 60 -9.46 7.23 8.25
C GLU A 60 -8.75 8.57 8.06
N VAL A 61 -8.23 8.76 6.84
CA VAL A 61 -7.71 10.03 6.31
C VAL A 61 -8.45 10.36 5.01
N PRO A 62 -8.43 11.61 4.52
CA PRO A 62 -9.09 11.97 3.27
C PRO A 62 -8.66 11.05 2.12
N GLY A 63 -9.57 10.20 1.64
CA GLY A 63 -9.35 9.28 0.51
C GLY A 63 -8.73 7.92 0.85
N GLY A 64 -8.57 7.59 2.14
CA GLY A 64 -8.00 6.31 2.55
C GLY A 64 -7.86 6.14 4.05
N ALA A 65 -6.83 5.43 4.47
CA ALA A 65 -6.55 5.16 5.87
C ALA A 65 -5.04 5.25 6.17
N GLU A 66 -4.73 5.42 7.46
CA GLU A 66 -3.38 5.53 7.97
C GLU A 66 -3.24 4.76 9.29
N ARG A 67 -2.04 4.31 9.57
CA ARG A 67 -1.62 3.81 10.88
C ARG A 67 -0.23 4.29 11.20
N ASP A 68 -0.05 4.80 12.42
CA ASP A 68 1.23 5.26 12.92
C ASP A 68 1.98 4.16 13.65
N TYR A 69 3.29 4.21 13.53
CA TYR A 69 4.25 3.33 14.18
C TYR A 69 5.37 4.18 14.82
N VAL A 70 6.16 3.58 15.69
CA VAL A 70 7.29 4.25 16.35
C VAL A 70 8.27 4.88 15.34
N GLY A 71 8.51 4.22 14.22
CA GLY A 71 9.51 4.64 13.23
C GLY A 71 8.94 5.18 11.92
N GLY A 72 7.61 5.31 11.77
CA GLY A 72 6.99 5.78 10.52
C GLY A 72 5.49 5.60 10.49
N SER A 73 4.90 5.70 9.30
CA SER A 73 3.45 5.49 9.09
C SER A 73 3.21 4.65 7.84
N ILE A 74 2.12 3.87 7.84
CA ILE A 74 1.60 3.19 6.65
C ILE A 74 0.33 3.92 6.21
N TYR A 75 0.31 4.35 4.96
CA TYR A 75 -0.82 4.96 4.27
C TYR A 75 -1.46 3.96 3.32
N PHE A 76 -2.78 3.98 3.25
CA PHE A 76 -3.53 3.14 2.31
C PHE A 76 -4.53 3.97 1.51
N SER A 77 -4.56 3.74 0.21
CA SER A 77 -5.71 4.09 -0.64
C SER A 77 -6.08 2.92 -1.54
N ALA A 78 -7.34 2.87 -1.99
CA ALA A 78 -7.79 1.82 -2.91
C ALA A 78 -7.01 1.82 -4.24
N THR A 79 -6.44 2.96 -4.63
CA THR A 79 -5.68 3.10 -5.88
C THR A 79 -4.22 2.71 -5.74
N THR A 80 -3.58 3.03 -4.61
CA THR A 80 -2.13 2.85 -4.43
C THR A 80 -1.75 1.65 -3.58
N GLY A 81 -2.73 1.08 -2.86
CA GLY A 81 -2.47 0.06 -1.84
C GLY A 81 -1.78 0.64 -0.60
N ALA A 82 -1.34 -0.23 0.31
CA ALA A 82 -0.62 0.18 1.52
C ALA A 82 0.84 0.50 1.19
N LYS A 83 1.35 1.63 1.71
CA LYS A 83 2.72 2.12 1.52
C LYS A 83 3.29 2.70 2.80
N ALA A 84 4.56 2.41 3.07
CA ALA A 84 5.26 2.86 4.27
C ALA A 84 6.18 4.06 3.97
N LEU A 85 6.13 5.05 4.85
CA LEU A 85 7.02 6.20 4.87
C LEU A 85 7.70 6.31 6.23
N TYR A 86 8.91 6.85 6.26
CA TYR A 86 9.74 6.92 7.44
C TYR A 86 10.38 8.31 7.61
N GLY A 87 10.81 8.63 8.81
CA GLY A 87 11.67 9.75 9.14
C GLY A 87 11.45 11.03 8.33
N PRO A 88 12.51 11.65 7.79
CA PRO A 88 12.38 12.97 7.15
C PRO A 88 11.53 13.02 5.88
N VAL A 89 11.36 11.89 5.16
CA VAL A 89 10.42 11.83 4.02
C VAL A 89 9.00 11.91 4.54
N LEU A 90 8.66 11.15 5.58
CA LEU A 90 7.38 11.21 6.26
C LEU A 90 7.11 12.60 6.84
N ASP A 91 8.07 13.18 7.57
CA ASP A 91 7.95 14.52 8.16
C ASP A 91 7.61 15.56 7.07
N ARG A 92 8.32 15.51 5.95
CA ARG A 92 8.07 16.41 4.82
C ARG A 92 6.71 16.20 4.19
N TYR A 93 6.30 14.95 4.00
CA TYR A 93 5.00 14.59 3.47
C TYR A 93 3.86 15.14 4.35
N GLN A 94 3.96 14.95 5.65
CA GLN A 94 2.99 15.46 6.63
C GLN A 94 2.95 16.99 6.63
N ALA A 95 4.11 17.66 6.58
CA ALA A 95 4.21 19.12 6.49
C ALA A 95 3.55 19.69 5.22
N LEU A 96 3.44 18.89 4.15
CA LEU A 96 2.76 19.26 2.91
C LEU A 96 1.27 18.87 2.89
N GLY A 97 0.71 18.49 4.03
CA GLY A 97 -0.71 18.16 4.20
C GLY A 97 -1.04 16.68 4.06
N GLY A 98 -0.05 15.81 3.97
CA GLY A 98 -0.24 14.35 3.91
C GLY A 98 -1.15 13.91 2.77
N PRO A 99 -2.06 12.93 3.01
CA PRO A 99 -2.99 12.42 1.98
C PRO A 99 -3.93 13.47 1.41
N GLY A 100 -4.26 14.49 2.20
CA GLY A 100 -5.12 15.61 1.79
C GLY A 100 -4.38 16.74 1.07
N GLY A 101 -3.05 16.69 1.01
CA GLY A 101 -2.20 17.66 0.35
C GLY A 101 -2.06 17.43 -1.16
N GLU A 102 -1.25 18.29 -1.81
CA GLU A 102 -1.06 18.25 -3.27
C GLU A 102 -0.37 16.97 -3.76
N LEU A 103 0.41 16.30 -2.92
CA LEU A 103 1.12 15.07 -3.30
C LEU A 103 0.19 13.87 -3.43
N GLY A 104 -0.97 13.88 -2.74
CA GLY A 104 -1.85 12.72 -2.65
C GLY A 104 -1.22 11.57 -1.87
N PHE A 105 -1.60 10.33 -2.17
CA PHE A 105 -1.10 9.14 -1.48
C PHE A 105 0.26 8.68 -2.01
N PRO A 106 1.11 8.06 -1.15
CA PRO A 106 2.31 7.39 -1.62
C PRO A 106 1.95 6.22 -2.55
N VAL A 107 2.70 6.06 -3.65
CA VAL A 107 2.56 4.97 -4.62
C VAL A 107 3.68 3.93 -4.54
N THR A 108 4.76 4.28 -3.83
CA THR A 108 5.83 3.35 -3.46
C THR A 108 6.08 3.42 -1.96
N ASP A 109 6.63 2.36 -1.40
CA ASP A 109 7.31 2.48 -0.12
C ASP A 109 8.49 3.43 -0.25
N GLU A 110 8.92 4.03 0.86
CA GLU A 110 10.20 4.70 0.90
C GLU A 110 11.34 3.70 0.73
N VAL A 111 12.20 3.97 -0.24
CA VAL A 111 13.31 3.10 -0.60
C VAL A 111 14.61 3.89 -0.72
N ASP A 112 15.75 3.18 -0.73
CA ASP A 112 17.05 3.76 -1.06
C ASP A 112 17.02 4.39 -2.46
N ALA A 113 17.56 5.60 -2.58
CA ALA A 113 17.65 6.32 -3.85
C ALA A 113 18.82 5.86 -4.75
N GLY A 114 19.51 4.78 -4.36
CA GLY A 114 20.53 4.11 -5.16
C GLY A 114 21.98 4.28 -4.66
N ASN A 115 22.19 4.81 -3.44
CA ASN A 115 23.53 5.00 -2.89
C ASN A 115 23.72 4.54 -1.42
N GLY A 116 22.71 3.90 -0.84
CA GLY A 116 22.74 3.42 0.55
C GLY A 116 22.58 4.49 1.62
N VAL A 117 22.32 5.75 1.25
CA VAL A 117 22.25 6.88 2.21
C VAL A 117 21.02 7.74 2.00
N ALA A 118 20.67 8.02 0.75
CA ALA A 118 19.51 8.85 0.41
C ALA A 118 18.27 7.99 0.17
N HIS A 119 17.11 8.57 0.43
CA HIS A 119 15.82 7.89 0.34
C HIS A 119 14.88 8.59 -0.64
N VAL A 120 13.93 7.86 -1.17
CA VAL A 120 12.90 8.40 -2.07
C VAL A 120 11.58 7.65 -1.89
N ALA A 121 10.49 8.40 -1.95
CA ALA A 121 9.13 7.86 -2.10
C ALA A 121 8.39 8.62 -3.20
N ASP A 122 7.52 7.91 -3.91
CA ASP A 122 6.69 8.43 -4.99
C ASP A 122 5.26 8.68 -4.52
N PHE A 123 4.61 9.67 -5.14
CA PHE A 123 3.26 10.09 -4.77
C PHE A 123 2.34 10.19 -5.98
N SER A 124 1.03 10.11 -5.71
CA SER A 124 -0.03 10.02 -6.72
C SER A 124 -0.43 11.36 -7.35
N GLN A 125 0.29 12.45 -7.06
CA GLN A 125 0.07 13.74 -7.70
C GLN A 125 -0.02 13.61 -9.23
N PRO A 126 -1.00 14.26 -9.89
CA PRO A 126 -1.07 14.26 -11.35
C PRO A 126 0.23 14.77 -11.99
N GLY A 127 0.76 14.02 -12.94
CA GLY A 127 2.08 14.28 -13.53
C GLY A 127 3.25 13.64 -12.78
N GLY A 128 2.97 13.06 -11.60
CA GLY A 128 3.96 12.40 -10.74
C GLY A 128 4.70 13.37 -9.82
N ALA A 129 4.96 12.93 -8.60
CA ALA A 129 5.81 13.61 -7.64
C ALA A 129 6.64 12.60 -6.85
N ALA A 130 7.78 13.04 -6.34
CA ALA A 130 8.60 12.27 -5.43
C ALA A 130 9.21 13.18 -4.37
N ILE A 131 9.35 12.67 -3.15
CA ILE A 131 10.20 13.29 -2.13
C ILE A 131 11.51 12.53 -2.13
N TYR A 132 12.59 13.25 -2.39
CA TYR A 132 13.97 12.77 -2.23
C TYR A 132 14.53 13.33 -0.95
N TRP A 133 15.08 12.49 -0.11
CA TRP A 133 15.81 12.93 1.07
C TRP A 133 17.29 12.58 0.97
N SER A 134 18.13 13.52 1.43
CA SER A 134 19.55 13.26 1.66
C SER A 134 20.02 14.00 2.91
N PRO A 135 21.05 13.50 3.62
CA PRO A 135 21.53 14.13 4.85
C PRO A 135 21.98 15.59 4.67
N GLN A 136 22.45 15.93 3.47
CA GLN A 136 23.00 17.26 3.19
C GLN A 136 21.94 18.27 2.76
N TRP A 137 20.86 17.82 2.08
CA TRP A 137 19.89 18.72 1.45
C TRP A 137 18.47 18.58 2.03
N GLY A 138 18.29 17.65 2.98
CA GLY A 138 16.97 17.38 3.56
C GLY A 138 16.02 16.72 2.58
N ALA A 139 14.72 16.86 2.87
CA ALA A 139 13.65 16.30 2.06
C ALA A 139 13.14 17.31 1.03
N VAL A 140 13.29 17.00 -0.25
CA VAL A 140 13.05 17.87 -1.40
C VAL A 140 12.00 17.24 -2.33
N VAL A 141 11.03 18.03 -2.77
CA VAL A 141 9.99 17.61 -3.73
C VAL A 141 10.45 17.85 -5.16
N VAL A 142 10.44 16.79 -5.95
CA VAL A 142 10.60 16.85 -7.40
C VAL A 142 9.34 16.32 -8.07
N ASN A 143 8.77 17.08 -9.00
CA ASN A 143 7.51 16.69 -9.62
C ASN A 143 7.45 16.95 -11.14
N GLY A 144 6.38 16.46 -11.77
CA GLY A 144 6.04 16.72 -13.17
C GLY A 144 7.11 16.32 -14.17
N PRO A 145 7.19 17.02 -15.31
CA PRO A 145 8.17 16.79 -16.36
C PRO A 145 9.64 16.84 -15.92
N VAL A 146 9.95 17.65 -14.90
CA VAL A 146 11.30 17.68 -14.31
C VAL A 146 11.63 16.35 -13.66
N LEU A 147 10.72 15.77 -12.89
CA LEU A 147 10.90 14.45 -12.28
C LEU A 147 11.10 13.37 -13.35
N GLN A 148 10.28 13.38 -14.40
CA GLN A 148 10.40 12.40 -15.49
C GLN A 148 11.78 12.51 -16.18
N THR A 149 12.21 13.73 -16.48
CA THR A 149 13.51 13.99 -17.09
C THR A 149 14.67 13.54 -16.18
N TYR A 150 14.58 13.88 -14.90
CA TYR A 150 15.57 13.49 -13.90
C TYR A 150 15.71 11.96 -13.78
N ARG A 151 14.60 11.24 -13.74
CA ARG A 151 14.60 9.77 -13.71
C ARG A 151 15.14 9.14 -14.97
N ASN A 152 14.77 9.66 -16.11
CA ASN A 152 15.29 9.19 -17.40
C ASN A 152 16.81 9.40 -17.52
N ALA A 153 17.34 10.39 -16.81
CA ALA A 153 18.79 10.64 -16.72
C ALA A 153 19.51 9.78 -15.66
N GLY A 154 18.82 8.85 -15.02
CA GLY A 154 19.40 7.96 -14.00
C GLY A 154 19.12 8.38 -12.56
N GLY A 155 18.34 9.44 -12.32
CA GLY A 155 17.96 9.86 -10.97
C GLY A 155 19.16 10.28 -10.11
N ALA A 156 19.15 9.90 -8.84
CA ALA A 156 20.17 10.29 -7.85
C ALA A 156 21.59 9.76 -8.17
N ILE A 157 21.68 8.66 -8.89
CA ILE A 157 22.98 8.08 -9.33
C ILE A 157 23.39 8.57 -10.73
N GLY A 158 22.52 9.35 -11.39
CA GLY A 158 22.79 9.95 -12.70
C GLY A 158 23.62 11.23 -12.63
N PRO A 159 23.85 11.89 -13.77
CA PRO A 159 24.71 13.07 -13.87
C PRO A 159 24.19 14.31 -13.15
N PHE A 160 22.89 14.33 -12.79
CA PHE A 160 22.29 15.41 -12.00
C PHE A 160 22.53 15.25 -10.50
N SER A 161 22.79 14.02 -10.03
CA SER A 161 22.95 13.69 -8.61
C SER A 161 21.67 14.02 -7.80
N TYR A 162 21.76 14.46 -6.54
CA TYR A 162 20.59 14.70 -5.70
C TYR A 162 19.91 16.05 -5.99
N PRO A 163 18.58 16.15 -5.85
CA PRO A 163 17.90 17.42 -5.84
C PRO A 163 18.30 18.23 -4.60
N SER A 164 18.47 19.53 -4.75
CA SER A 164 18.89 20.45 -3.68
C SER A 164 17.84 21.46 -3.28
N ALA A 165 16.73 21.54 -4.04
CA ALA A 165 15.58 22.37 -3.76
C ALA A 165 14.33 21.81 -4.42
N ASP A 166 13.16 22.15 -3.87
CA ASP A 166 11.87 21.80 -4.46
C ASP A 166 11.77 22.30 -5.90
N THR A 167 11.08 21.53 -6.74
CA THR A 167 10.73 22.00 -8.08
C THR A 167 9.85 23.25 -7.99
N THR A 168 10.21 24.27 -8.74
CA THR A 168 9.46 25.53 -8.81
C THR A 168 8.86 25.73 -10.19
N THR A 169 7.74 26.44 -10.28
CA THR A 169 7.12 26.83 -11.55
C THR A 169 6.95 28.36 -11.57
N VAL A 170 7.61 29.00 -12.52
CA VAL A 170 7.53 30.44 -12.75
C VAL A 170 7.26 30.68 -14.23
N ASP A 171 6.24 31.47 -14.55
CA ASP A 171 5.84 31.81 -15.92
C ASP A 171 5.69 30.58 -16.85
N GLY A 172 5.17 29.47 -16.30
CA GLY A 172 4.99 28.22 -17.04
C GLY A 172 6.27 27.41 -17.28
N VAL A 173 7.41 27.85 -16.72
CA VAL A 173 8.66 27.12 -16.71
C VAL A 173 8.83 26.40 -15.38
N GLN A 174 8.82 25.07 -15.43
CA GLN A 174 9.12 24.22 -14.27
C GLN A 174 10.62 24.02 -14.17
N THR A 175 11.20 24.22 -12.99
CA THR A 175 12.65 24.14 -12.77
C THR A 175 12.98 23.27 -11.54
N GLY A 176 13.86 22.28 -11.73
CA GLY A 176 14.50 21.51 -10.68
C GLY A 176 15.99 21.83 -10.58
N THR A 177 16.50 21.96 -9.37
CA THR A 177 17.91 22.22 -9.08
C THR A 177 18.56 21.02 -8.41
N PHE A 178 19.74 20.66 -8.84
CA PHE A 178 20.44 19.45 -8.43
C PHE A 178 21.92 19.74 -8.11
N ILE A 179 22.57 18.86 -7.35
CA ILE A 179 23.95 19.04 -6.87
C ILE A 179 25.02 18.48 -7.79
N GLY A 180 24.65 18.04 -8.99
CA GLY A 180 25.62 17.58 -9.98
C GLY A 180 26.74 18.62 -10.26
N PRO A 181 27.78 18.26 -11.00
CA PRO A 181 28.95 19.13 -11.20
C PRO A 181 28.56 20.54 -11.65
N ARG A 182 28.98 21.57 -10.89
CA ARG A 182 28.72 23.01 -11.16
C ARG A 182 27.26 23.46 -10.97
N GLY A 183 26.48 22.76 -10.14
CA GLY A 183 25.07 23.11 -9.93
C GLY A 183 24.22 22.85 -11.16
N THR A 184 23.75 21.61 -11.29
CA THR A 184 22.97 21.18 -12.43
C THR A 184 21.50 21.60 -12.28
N ARG A 185 20.84 21.86 -13.41
CA ARG A 185 19.44 22.26 -13.45
C ARG A 185 18.73 21.57 -14.63
N ILE A 186 17.48 21.20 -14.38
CA ILE A 186 16.53 20.78 -15.43
C ILE A 186 15.44 21.86 -15.45
N ALA A 187 15.15 22.41 -16.62
CA ALA A 187 14.01 23.28 -16.84
C ALA A 187 13.12 22.68 -17.94
N TRP A 188 11.81 22.82 -17.78
CA TRP A 188 10.83 22.35 -18.74
C TRP A 188 9.74 23.41 -18.95
N SER A 189 9.32 23.59 -20.19
CA SER A 189 8.10 24.32 -20.52
C SER A 189 7.38 23.66 -21.68
N ALA A 190 6.06 23.89 -21.77
CA ALA A 190 5.27 23.38 -22.90
C ALA A 190 5.71 23.97 -24.26
N ALA A 191 6.30 25.18 -24.25
CA ALA A 191 6.73 25.88 -25.46
C ALA A 191 8.10 25.40 -25.97
N THR A 192 9.05 25.09 -25.07
CA THR A 192 10.46 24.82 -25.43
C THR A 192 10.90 23.38 -25.12
N GLY A 193 10.07 22.61 -24.41
CA GLY A 193 10.44 21.28 -23.93
C GLY A 193 11.48 21.35 -22.82
N VAL A 194 12.37 20.35 -22.77
CA VAL A 194 13.41 20.20 -21.74
C VAL A 194 14.67 20.98 -22.13
N SER A 195 15.22 21.70 -21.17
CA SER A 195 16.57 22.27 -21.21
C SER A 195 17.36 21.93 -19.95
N THR A 196 18.68 21.91 -20.03
CA THR A 196 19.57 21.57 -18.90
C THR A 196 20.67 22.58 -18.72
N VAL A 197 21.17 22.68 -17.50
CA VAL A 197 22.39 23.42 -17.20
C VAL A 197 23.36 22.45 -16.51
N PRO A 198 24.59 22.25 -17.04
CA PRO A 198 25.06 22.72 -18.36
C PRO A 198 24.28 22.07 -19.52
N ALA A 199 24.22 22.76 -20.66
CA ALA A 199 23.48 22.29 -21.84
C ALA A 199 24.01 20.95 -22.38
N THR A 200 25.27 20.60 -22.10
CA THR A 200 25.89 19.32 -22.48
C THR A 200 25.20 18.12 -21.83
N LEU A 201 24.52 18.30 -20.69
CA LEU A 201 23.74 17.23 -20.07
C LEU A 201 22.50 16.86 -20.88
N ALA A 202 21.94 17.77 -21.67
CA ALA A 202 20.83 17.45 -22.57
C ALA A 202 21.17 16.33 -23.56
N ALA A 203 22.43 16.22 -23.96
CA ALA A 203 22.91 15.15 -24.85
C ALA A 203 22.99 13.77 -24.15
N THR A 204 22.98 13.74 -22.83
CA THR A 204 22.99 12.48 -22.04
C THR A 204 21.59 11.97 -21.77
N LEU A 205 20.55 12.76 -22.07
CA LEU A 205 19.17 12.35 -21.88
C LEU A 205 18.80 11.28 -22.92
N PRO A 206 18.13 10.20 -22.51
CA PRO A 206 17.59 9.24 -23.45
C PRO A 206 16.67 9.95 -24.44
N SER A 207 16.79 9.64 -25.72
CA SER A 207 15.86 10.18 -26.71
C SER A 207 14.42 9.76 -26.38
N ALA A 208 13.42 10.51 -26.83
CA ALA A 208 12.02 10.16 -26.63
C ALA A 208 11.69 8.72 -27.13
N LYS A 209 12.43 8.24 -28.15
CA LYS A 209 12.32 6.86 -28.65
C LYS A 209 12.83 5.82 -27.64
N ASP A 210 13.94 6.13 -26.96
CA ASP A 210 14.53 5.24 -25.97
C ASP A 210 13.68 5.19 -24.71
N SER A 211 13.08 6.31 -24.31
CA SER A 211 12.13 6.39 -23.18
C SER A 211 10.87 5.57 -23.44
N ALA A 212 10.32 5.60 -24.66
CA ALA A 212 9.18 4.78 -25.05
C ALA A 212 9.53 3.28 -25.02
N ALA A 213 10.71 2.90 -25.48
CA ALA A 213 11.18 1.51 -25.46
C ALA A 213 11.42 1.00 -24.02
N GLN A 214 11.90 1.86 -23.12
CA GLN A 214 12.08 1.52 -21.70
C GLN A 214 10.76 1.40 -20.95
N SER A 215 9.77 2.25 -21.26
CA SER A 215 8.44 2.15 -20.66
C SER A 215 7.73 0.86 -21.07
N VAL A 216 7.85 0.45 -22.33
CA VAL A 216 7.31 -0.84 -22.81
C VAL A 216 8.01 -2.02 -22.14
N ARG A 217 9.34 -1.97 -21.97
CA ARG A 217 10.09 -3.00 -21.27
C ARG A 217 9.70 -3.11 -19.79
N ARG A 218 9.48 -2.00 -19.10
CA ARG A 218 9.07 -1.98 -17.70
C ARG A 218 7.65 -2.49 -17.51
N SER A 219 6.73 -2.18 -18.45
CA SER A 219 5.36 -2.67 -18.42
C SER A 219 5.25 -4.18 -18.72
N GLN A 220 6.22 -4.77 -19.42
CA GLN A 220 6.21 -6.21 -19.71
C GLN A 220 6.64 -7.09 -18.52
N TRP A 221 7.32 -6.53 -17.53
CA TRP A 221 7.84 -7.33 -16.41
C TRP A 221 6.86 -7.47 -15.24
N TRP A 222 5.90 -6.57 -15.10
CA TRP A 222 5.01 -6.59 -13.95
C TRP A 222 3.92 -7.67 -14.02
N TRP A 223 3.59 -8.19 -15.19
CA TRP A 223 2.64 -9.29 -15.33
C TRP A 223 3.28 -10.69 -15.28
N ILE A 224 4.62 -10.79 -15.24
CA ILE A 224 5.32 -12.05 -14.99
C ILE A 224 4.91 -12.67 -13.64
N PRO A 225 4.86 -11.97 -12.51
CA PRO A 225 4.37 -12.56 -11.26
C PRO A 225 2.89 -12.95 -11.32
N ALA A 226 2.04 -12.24 -12.04
CA ALA A 226 0.64 -12.60 -12.23
C ALA A 226 0.49 -13.91 -13.06
N ALA A 227 1.29 -14.08 -14.10
CA ALA A 227 1.31 -15.31 -14.89
C ALA A 227 1.85 -16.50 -14.06
N LEU A 228 2.87 -16.31 -13.24
CA LEU A 228 3.37 -17.34 -12.32
C LEU A 228 2.34 -17.73 -11.26
N ALA A 229 1.61 -16.76 -10.70
CA ALA A 229 0.53 -17.03 -9.74
C ALA A 229 -0.62 -17.82 -10.39
N ALA A 230 -0.99 -17.52 -11.64
CA ALA A 230 -2.01 -18.25 -12.37
C ALA A 230 -1.59 -19.71 -12.65
N VAL A 231 -0.33 -19.94 -13.01
CA VAL A 231 0.23 -21.29 -13.21
C VAL A 231 0.24 -22.09 -11.90
N LEU A 232 0.63 -21.46 -10.80
CA LEU A 232 0.60 -22.07 -9.46
C LEU A 232 -0.83 -22.44 -9.03
N ALA A 233 -1.82 -21.59 -9.31
CA ALA A 233 -3.22 -21.86 -9.01
C ALA A 233 -3.76 -23.05 -9.83
N VAL A 234 -3.40 -23.16 -11.10
CA VAL A 234 -3.78 -24.29 -11.96
C VAL A 234 -3.13 -25.60 -11.45
N VAL A 235 -1.84 -25.56 -11.12
CA VAL A 235 -1.13 -26.75 -10.59
C VAL A 235 -1.72 -27.23 -9.26
N THR A 236 -2.10 -26.29 -8.38
CA THR A 236 -2.72 -26.66 -7.09
C THR A 236 -4.13 -27.21 -7.26
N THR A 237 -4.94 -26.65 -8.15
CA THR A 237 -6.28 -27.19 -8.46
C THR A 237 -6.20 -28.58 -9.11
N VAL A 238 -5.29 -28.79 -10.05
CA VAL A 238 -5.07 -30.13 -10.65
C VAL A 238 -4.61 -31.15 -9.60
N ARG A 239 -3.71 -30.79 -8.69
CA ARG A 239 -3.27 -31.68 -7.61
C ARG A 239 -4.40 -32.03 -6.63
N LEU A 240 -5.27 -31.07 -6.32
CA LEU A 240 -6.42 -31.29 -5.43
C LEU A 240 -7.47 -32.19 -6.08
N THR A 241 -7.76 -32.01 -7.37
CA THR A 241 -8.69 -32.87 -8.12
C THR A 241 -8.16 -34.29 -8.25
N LEU A 242 -6.89 -34.49 -8.57
CA LEU A 242 -6.26 -35.80 -8.62
C LEU A 242 -6.27 -36.52 -7.25
N ARG A 243 -6.06 -35.79 -6.15
CA ARG A 243 -6.17 -36.35 -4.80
C ARG A 243 -7.62 -36.77 -4.47
N ARG A 244 -8.63 -36.01 -4.91
CA ARG A 244 -10.04 -36.38 -4.72
C ARG A 244 -10.41 -37.62 -5.52
N VAL A 245 -9.98 -37.72 -6.76
CA VAL A 245 -10.21 -38.91 -7.61
C VAL A 245 -9.54 -40.15 -7.00
N ARG A 246 -8.30 -40.06 -6.54
CA ARG A 246 -7.61 -41.17 -5.88
C ARG A 246 -8.31 -41.63 -4.59
N ARG A 247 -8.84 -40.70 -3.78
CA ARG A 247 -9.60 -41.05 -2.57
C ARG A 247 -10.96 -41.68 -2.89
N ALA A 248 -11.61 -41.30 -3.98
CA ALA A 248 -12.85 -41.92 -4.43
C ALA A 248 -12.62 -43.35 -4.89
N HIS A 249 -11.50 -43.67 -5.58
CA HIS A 249 -11.14 -45.02 -5.96
C HIS A 249 -10.79 -45.91 -4.77
N SER A 250 -10.10 -45.40 -3.78
CA SER A 250 -9.76 -46.16 -2.56
C SER A 250 -10.98 -46.43 -1.65
N ALA A 251 -12.04 -45.64 -1.75
CA ALA A 251 -13.28 -45.86 -1.00
C ALA A 251 -14.18 -46.94 -1.63
N GLN A 252 -13.96 -47.26 -2.91
CA GLN A 252 -14.74 -48.28 -3.66
C GLN A 252 -14.16 -49.68 -3.51
N GLU A 253 -12.96 -49.81 -2.94
CA GLU A 253 -12.22 -51.06 -2.76
C GLU A 253 -12.21 -51.52 -1.29
N ALA A 254 -13.18 -51.10 -0.48
CA ALA A 254 -13.38 -51.61 0.87
C ALA A 254 -13.90 -53.05 0.82
N PRO A 255 -13.24 -54.03 1.46
CA PRO A 255 -13.70 -55.41 1.44
C PRO A 255 -15.03 -55.55 2.15
N HIS A 256 -15.93 -56.38 1.53
CA HIS A 256 -17.20 -56.78 2.12
C HIS A 256 -16.98 -57.42 3.51
N PRO A 257 -17.82 -57.14 4.50
CA PRO A 257 -17.78 -57.85 5.76
C PRO A 257 -18.13 -59.32 5.55
N PRO A 258 -17.45 -60.26 6.24
CA PRO A 258 -17.75 -61.70 6.09
C PRO A 258 -19.15 -62.02 6.58
N GLY A 259 -19.90 -62.69 5.73
CA GLY A 259 -21.28 -63.09 6.00
C GLY A 259 -21.40 -63.97 7.22
N ASP A 260 -22.44 -63.70 7.99
CA ASP A 260 -22.97 -64.46 9.12
C ASP A 260 -23.28 -65.87 8.68
N ARG A 261 -22.51 -66.88 9.15
CA ARG A 261 -22.84 -68.29 9.06
C ARG A 261 -23.51 -68.69 10.37
N THR A 262 -24.83 -68.69 10.37
CA THR A 262 -25.65 -69.43 11.32
C THR A 262 -25.38 -70.91 11.14
N GLU A 263 -24.77 -71.57 12.14
CA GLU A 263 -24.80 -73.00 12.35
C GLU A 263 -25.52 -73.34 13.64
N PRO A 264 -26.25 -74.53 13.67
CA PRO A 264 -27.23 -74.78 14.69
C PRO A 264 -26.63 -75.44 15.96
N ARG A 265 -27.28 -75.11 16.99
CA ARG A 265 -27.23 -75.60 18.38
C ARG A 265 -27.15 -77.11 18.49
N ALA A 266 -26.12 -77.65 19.13
CA ALA A 266 -26.17 -78.96 19.80
C ALA A 266 -25.88 -78.82 21.26
N LEU A 267 -26.86 -79.25 22.07
CA LEU A 267 -26.77 -79.47 23.51
C LEU A 267 -25.75 -80.62 23.80
N PHE A 268 -24.86 -80.37 24.77
CA PHE A 268 -24.52 -81.46 25.71
C PHE A 268 -24.02 -80.81 27.05
N THR A 269 -24.65 -81.35 28.09
CA THR A 269 -24.38 -81.19 29.53
C THR A 269 -23.12 -81.95 29.94
N HIS A 270 -22.39 -81.50 30.90
CA HIS A 270 -21.93 -82.08 32.15
C HIS A 270 -20.75 -81.30 32.72
N GLU A 271 -20.95 -80.82 33.93
CA GLU A 271 -20.36 -81.14 35.24
C GLU A 271 -18.84 -81.39 35.23
N ASP A 272 -18.18 -80.71 36.01
CA ASP A 272 -17.52 -80.94 37.29
C ASP A 272 -16.18 -80.21 37.50
N THR A 273 -16.18 -79.42 38.51
CA THR A 273 -15.29 -79.44 39.68
C THR A 273 -13.78 -79.12 39.57
N PHE A 274 -13.43 -78.27 40.49
CA PHE A 274 -12.32 -78.23 41.42
C PHE A 274 -11.04 -77.41 41.11
N ASN A 275 -10.88 -76.55 42.10
CA ASN A 275 -9.63 -76.16 42.84
C ASN A 275 -8.46 -75.58 42.02
N GLY A 276 -7.93 -74.45 42.37
CA GLY A 276 -7.42 -74.10 43.68
C GLY A 276 -6.17 -73.28 43.52
N LEU A 277 -6.01 -72.34 44.40
CA LEU A 277 -4.78 -71.71 44.90
C LEU A 277 -4.03 -70.64 44.08
N ALA A 278 -4.15 -69.45 44.58
CA ALA A 278 -3.07 -68.43 44.64
C ALA A 278 -1.95 -68.95 45.60
N PRO A 279 -0.89 -68.22 45.93
CA PRO A 279 -0.40 -66.91 45.48
C PRO A 279 1.13 -66.89 45.32
N ARG A 280 1.62 -65.81 44.70
CA ARG A 280 2.63 -64.88 45.32
C ARG A 280 2.94 -63.73 44.32
#